data_6fa7e4ff852eb6ba9986b512c3a7725e
#
_entry.id   6fa7e4ff852eb6ba9986b512c3a7725e
#
_cell.length_a   1.000
_cell.length_b   1.000
_cell.length_c   1.000
_cell.angle_alpha   90.00
_cell.angle_beta   90.00
_cell.angle_gamma   90.00
#
_symmetry.space_group_name_H-M   'P 1'
#
loop_
_entity.id
_entity.type
_entity.pdbx_description
1 polymer ?
#
loop_
_entity_poly.entity_id
_entity_poly.type
_entity_poly.pdbx_seq_one_letter_code
_entity_poly.pdbx_strand_id
1 'polypeptide(L)'
;MGERLKGKVAIITGGNSGIGASTGQLFAKEGARVVLMARREEQGQMVANSICDDGGEAIFVGCDVGDHDSVSRAVEKAAAAWGRIDLLFNNAGGGAGSSFPDEPIEEWQRVIHTNLTGTFFMSQAVWPHLVNAGGGAVVNMS
;
A
#
# COMPACT_ATOMS: atom_id res chain seq x y z
N MET A 1 22.62 0.32 6.51
CA MET A 1 21.29 0.91 6.64
C MET A 1 21.33 2.33 6.12
N GLY A 2 20.46 2.63 5.18
CA GLY A 2 20.26 4.01 4.76
C GLY A 2 19.39 4.79 5.74
N GLU A 3 19.36 6.09 5.60
CA GLU A 3 18.53 6.99 6.43
C GLU A 3 17.68 7.94 5.58
N ARG A 4 17.52 7.64 4.29
CA ARG A 4 16.79 8.52 3.36
C ARG A 4 15.33 8.73 3.75
N LEU A 5 14.73 7.73 4.40
CA LEU A 5 13.33 7.74 4.84
C LEU A 5 13.20 7.70 6.37
N LYS A 6 14.24 8.06 7.08
CA LYS A 6 14.24 8.04 8.55
C LYS A 6 13.10 8.85 9.13
N GLY A 7 12.33 8.21 9.99
CA GLY A 7 11.18 8.82 10.66
C GLY A 7 9.95 9.02 9.78
N LYS A 8 9.98 8.57 8.51
CA LYS A 8 8.83 8.60 7.62
C LYS A 8 7.96 7.37 7.80
N VAL A 9 6.67 7.54 7.61
CA VAL A 9 5.69 6.46 7.60
C VAL A 9 5.18 6.29 6.17
N ALA A 10 5.34 5.09 5.62
CA ALA A 10 4.99 4.76 4.25
C ALA A 10 3.90 3.71 4.20
N ILE A 11 2.84 3.95 3.44
CA ILE A 11 1.85 2.95 3.07
C ILE A 11 2.19 2.40 1.70
N ILE A 12 2.18 1.07 1.57
CA ILE A 12 2.39 0.36 0.31
C ILE A 12 1.21 -0.57 0.09
N THR A 13 0.40 -0.31 -0.92
CA THR A 13 -0.67 -1.23 -1.33
C THR A 13 -0.10 -2.34 -2.20
N GLY A 14 -0.69 -3.52 -2.15
CA GLY A 14 -0.10 -4.70 -2.79
C GLY A 14 1.22 -5.11 -2.14
N GLY A 15 1.41 -4.82 -0.86
CA GLY A 15 2.64 -5.03 -0.12
C GLY A 15 2.95 -6.48 0.27
N ASN A 16 2.08 -7.41 -0.11
CA ASN A 16 2.18 -8.82 0.26
C ASN A 16 3.09 -9.65 -0.67
N SER A 17 3.47 -9.13 -1.82
CA SER A 17 4.27 -9.86 -2.81
C SER A 17 4.96 -8.93 -3.81
N GLY A 18 5.87 -9.48 -4.60
CA GLY A 18 6.48 -8.84 -5.76
C GLY A 18 7.09 -7.47 -5.47
N ILE A 19 6.79 -6.49 -6.33
CA ILE A 19 7.33 -5.13 -6.24
C ILE A 19 6.96 -4.46 -4.92
N GLY A 20 5.73 -4.63 -4.45
CA GLY A 20 5.27 -4.04 -3.20
C GLY A 20 6.06 -4.55 -1.98
N ALA A 21 6.25 -5.86 -1.88
CA ALA A 21 7.03 -6.46 -0.80
C ALA A 21 8.50 -6.02 -0.83
N SER A 22 9.13 -6.04 -2.01
CA SER A 22 10.52 -5.58 -2.19
C SER A 22 10.68 -4.10 -1.85
N THR A 23 9.71 -3.27 -2.23
CA THR A 23 9.70 -1.85 -1.89
C THR A 23 9.58 -1.65 -0.37
N GLY A 24 8.71 -2.42 0.29
CA GLY A 24 8.57 -2.36 1.75
C GLY A 24 9.86 -2.68 2.47
N GLN A 25 10.54 -3.74 2.05
CA GLN A 25 11.86 -4.10 2.59
C GLN A 25 12.90 -3.00 2.36
N LEU A 26 12.93 -2.42 1.17
CA LEU A 26 13.86 -1.32 0.87
C LEU A 26 13.56 -0.07 1.69
N PHE A 27 12.29 0.31 1.78
CA PHE A 27 11.89 1.50 2.56
C PHE A 27 12.25 1.34 4.04
N ALA A 28 12.02 0.15 4.61
CA ALA A 28 12.42 -0.14 5.99
C ALA A 28 13.94 -0.05 6.18
N LYS A 29 14.73 -0.55 5.23
CA LYS A 29 16.18 -0.43 5.23
C LYS A 29 16.66 1.04 5.16
N GLU A 30 15.86 1.90 4.58
CA GLU A 30 16.10 3.35 4.51
C GLU A 30 15.53 4.12 5.70
N GLY A 31 15.05 3.41 6.72
CA GLY A 31 14.61 3.99 7.99
C GLY A 31 13.13 4.37 8.06
N ALA A 32 12.31 3.98 7.09
CA ALA A 32 10.88 4.18 7.15
C ALA A 32 10.21 3.15 8.05
N ARG A 33 9.10 3.56 8.66
CA ARG A 33 8.09 2.66 9.22
C ARG A 33 7.11 2.32 8.11
N VAL A 34 6.84 1.04 7.91
CA VAL A 34 6.13 0.56 6.71
C VAL A 34 4.80 -0.05 7.09
N VAL A 35 3.73 0.40 6.45
CA VAL A 35 2.42 -0.22 6.49
C VAL A 35 2.19 -0.94 5.17
N LEU A 36 2.16 -2.27 5.22
CA LEU A 36 1.85 -3.11 4.07
C LEU A 36 0.35 -3.35 4.04
N MET A 37 -0.30 -3.07 2.92
CA MET A 37 -1.73 -3.29 2.72
C MET A 37 -1.98 -4.24 1.58
N ALA A 38 -2.81 -5.25 1.81
CA ALA A 38 -3.26 -6.21 0.80
C ALA A 38 -4.47 -6.98 1.32
N ARG A 39 -5.10 -7.77 0.43
CA ARG A 39 -6.23 -8.63 0.80
C ARG A 39 -5.79 -9.92 1.49
N ARG A 40 -4.62 -10.46 1.10
CA ARG A 40 -4.09 -11.74 1.63
C ARG A 40 -3.29 -11.50 2.90
N GLU A 41 -3.94 -11.74 4.02
CA GLU A 41 -3.38 -11.48 5.35
C GLU A 41 -2.12 -12.29 5.65
N GLU A 42 -2.15 -13.61 5.41
CA GLU A 42 -1.03 -14.50 5.72
C GLU A 42 0.26 -14.07 5.02
N GLN A 43 0.20 -13.84 3.70
CA GLN A 43 1.36 -13.40 2.93
C GLN A 43 1.85 -12.02 3.37
N GLY A 44 0.94 -11.08 3.61
CA GLY A 44 1.29 -9.73 4.05
C GLY A 44 1.94 -9.72 5.43
N GLN A 45 1.43 -10.53 6.35
CA GLN A 45 2.01 -10.67 7.67
C GLN A 45 3.41 -11.29 7.63
N MET A 46 3.63 -12.27 6.76
CA MET A 46 4.98 -12.86 6.56
C MET A 46 5.99 -11.80 6.09
N VAL A 47 5.61 -10.94 5.17
CA VAL A 47 6.50 -9.85 4.70
C VAL A 47 6.78 -8.85 5.84
N ALA A 48 5.76 -8.45 6.59
CA ALA A 48 5.94 -7.56 7.73
C ALA A 48 6.87 -8.17 8.78
N ASN A 49 6.69 -9.44 9.11
CA ASN A 49 7.54 -10.15 10.06
C ASN A 49 8.99 -10.20 9.58
N SER A 50 9.21 -10.50 8.29
CA SER A 50 10.55 -10.51 7.70
C SER A 50 11.26 -9.16 7.82
N ILE A 51 10.53 -8.06 7.61
CA ILE A 51 11.07 -6.70 7.80
C ILE A 51 11.47 -6.49 9.25
N CYS A 52 10.64 -6.90 10.19
CA CYS A 52 10.92 -6.76 11.63
C CYS A 52 12.11 -7.63 12.07
N ASP A 53 12.21 -8.86 11.57
CA ASP A 53 13.33 -9.77 11.84
C ASP A 53 14.67 -9.20 11.34
N ASP A 54 14.63 -8.43 10.24
CA ASP A 54 15.79 -7.71 9.70
C ASP A 54 16.08 -6.38 10.44
N GLY A 55 15.35 -6.08 11.51
CA GLY A 55 15.56 -4.89 12.34
C GLY A 55 14.80 -3.64 11.88
N GLY A 56 13.90 -3.75 10.92
CA GLY A 56 13.01 -2.67 10.49
C GLY A 56 11.72 -2.59 11.30
N GLU A 57 10.87 -1.63 10.97
CA GLU A 57 9.55 -1.48 11.58
C GLU A 57 8.47 -1.62 10.49
N ALA A 58 7.63 -2.63 10.60
CA ALA A 58 6.54 -2.85 9.66
C ALA A 58 5.32 -3.46 10.34
N ILE A 59 4.15 -3.11 9.82
CA ILE A 59 2.88 -3.77 10.14
C ILE A 59 2.14 -4.13 8.86
N PHE A 60 1.27 -5.13 8.97
CA PHE A 60 0.32 -5.47 7.93
C PHE A 60 -1.08 -5.01 8.33
N VAL A 61 -1.80 -4.43 7.38
CA VAL A 61 -3.21 -4.04 7.53
C VAL A 61 -3.99 -4.59 6.34
N GLY A 62 -5.00 -5.42 6.62
CA GLY A 62 -5.89 -5.94 5.58
C GLY A 62 -6.63 -4.81 4.89
N CYS A 63 -6.61 -4.79 3.56
CA CYS A 63 -7.27 -3.76 2.75
C CYS A 63 -7.61 -4.27 1.36
N ASP A 64 -8.86 -4.10 0.97
CA ASP A 64 -9.29 -4.15 -0.42
C ASP A 64 -9.38 -2.72 -0.95
N VAL A 65 -8.46 -2.34 -1.83
CA VAL A 65 -8.41 -0.97 -2.37
C VAL A 65 -9.62 -0.62 -3.24
N GLY A 66 -10.33 -1.62 -3.76
CA GLY A 66 -11.57 -1.44 -4.50
C GLY A 66 -12.81 -1.21 -3.61
N ASP A 67 -12.69 -1.33 -2.31
CA ASP A 67 -13.77 -1.11 -1.33
C ASP A 67 -13.46 0.16 -0.52
N HIS A 68 -14.28 1.18 -0.73
CA HIS A 68 -14.10 2.48 -0.07
C HIS A 68 -14.08 2.38 1.46
N ASP A 69 -14.97 1.58 2.06
CA ASP A 69 -15.03 1.43 3.52
C ASP A 69 -13.82 0.65 4.04
N SER A 70 -13.35 -0.36 3.31
CA SER A 70 -12.10 -1.07 3.61
C SER A 70 -10.92 -0.12 3.62
N VAL A 71 -10.80 0.74 2.61
CA VAL A 71 -9.75 1.76 2.51
C VAL A 71 -9.79 2.72 3.68
N SER A 72 -10.96 3.25 4.02
CA SER A 72 -11.11 4.20 5.15
C SER A 72 -10.63 3.59 6.46
N ARG A 73 -11.09 2.37 6.78
CA ARG A 73 -10.67 1.67 7.99
C ARG A 73 -9.18 1.36 8.02
N ALA A 74 -8.62 0.95 6.89
CA ALA A 74 -7.21 0.61 6.78
C ALA A 74 -6.31 1.83 6.96
N VAL A 75 -6.67 2.96 6.35
CA VAL A 75 -5.91 4.22 6.48
C VAL A 75 -5.98 4.76 7.91
N GLU A 76 -7.12 4.66 8.57
CA GLU A 76 -7.24 5.03 9.99
C GLU A 76 -6.32 4.20 10.88
N LYS A 77 -6.26 2.88 10.67
CA LYS A 77 -5.35 1.99 11.38
C LYS A 77 -3.88 2.34 11.12
N ALA A 78 -3.54 2.63 9.87
CA ALA A 78 -2.19 3.02 9.50
C ALA A 78 -1.78 4.34 10.19
N ALA A 79 -2.65 5.34 10.17
CA ALA A 79 -2.42 6.62 10.81
C ALA A 79 -2.26 6.50 12.33
N ALA A 80 -3.05 5.63 12.97
CA ALA A 80 -3.00 5.39 14.41
C ALA A 80 -1.71 4.69 14.85
N ALA A 81 -1.09 3.90 13.98
CA ALA A 81 0.07 3.09 14.34
C ALA A 81 1.28 3.94 14.77
N TRP A 82 1.55 5.03 14.06
CA TRP A 82 2.69 5.92 14.35
C TRP A 82 2.33 7.41 14.31
N GLY A 83 1.05 7.74 14.25
CA GLY A 83 0.56 9.11 14.37
C GLY A 83 0.78 9.99 13.13
N ARG A 84 1.23 9.44 12.01
CA ARG A 84 1.47 10.17 10.76
C ARG A 84 1.49 9.27 9.55
N ILE A 85 1.32 9.86 8.38
CA ILE A 85 1.56 9.22 7.08
C ILE A 85 2.29 10.23 6.21
N ASP A 86 3.41 9.84 5.61
CA ASP A 86 4.26 10.68 4.78
C ASP A 86 4.30 10.25 3.33
N LEU A 87 4.11 8.96 3.06
CA LEU A 87 4.26 8.37 1.73
C LEU A 87 3.14 7.39 1.44
N LEU A 88 2.64 7.42 0.21
CA LEU A 88 1.73 6.42 -0.33
C LEU A 88 2.31 5.87 -1.64
N PHE A 89 2.52 4.57 -1.68
CA PHE A 89 2.81 3.85 -2.92
C PHE A 89 1.59 3.04 -3.33
N ASN A 90 0.88 3.52 -4.34
CA ASN A 90 -0.24 2.81 -4.97
C ASN A 90 0.31 1.76 -5.92
N ASN A 91 0.54 0.56 -5.40
CA ASN A 91 1.09 -0.57 -6.15
C ASN A 91 0.08 -1.72 -6.31
N ALA A 92 -1.01 -1.73 -5.53
CA ALA A 92 -2.05 -2.75 -5.69
C ALA A 92 -2.66 -2.70 -7.08
N GLY A 93 -2.75 -3.86 -7.71
CA GLY A 93 -3.33 -3.99 -9.03
C GLY A 93 -3.15 -5.40 -9.56
N GLY A 94 -3.73 -5.65 -10.71
CA GLY A 94 -3.65 -6.93 -11.38
C GLY A 94 -4.08 -6.79 -12.83
N GLY A 95 -3.67 -7.75 -13.65
CA GLY A 95 -4.09 -7.85 -15.04
C GLY A 95 -5.37 -8.65 -15.19
N ALA A 96 -5.87 -8.69 -16.41
CA ALA A 96 -6.95 -9.55 -16.83
C ALA A 96 -6.46 -10.99 -17.09
N GLY A 97 -7.35 -11.95 -16.91
CA GLY A 97 -7.06 -13.37 -17.17
C GLY A 97 -7.19 -13.78 -18.62
N SER A 98 -7.78 -12.94 -19.46
CA SER A 98 -8.01 -13.18 -20.90
C SER A 98 -7.49 -12.03 -21.74
N SER A 99 -7.45 -12.24 -23.04
CA SER A 99 -6.98 -11.24 -23.99
C SER A 99 -8.12 -10.70 -24.83
N PHE A 100 -7.97 -9.47 -25.29
CA PHE A 100 -8.86 -8.88 -26.26
C PHE A 100 -8.88 -9.72 -27.56
N PRO A 101 -10.05 -9.95 -28.21
CA PRO A 101 -11.36 -9.36 -27.90
C PRO A 101 -12.25 -10.16 -26.93
N ASP A 102 -11.73 -11.24 -26.37
CA ASP A 102 -12.49 -12.21 -25.56
C ASP A 102 -12.59 -11.83 -24.08
N GLU A 103 -12.09 -10.63 -23.72
CA GLU A 103 -12.14 -10.15 -22.34
C GLU A 103 -13.57 -9.94 -21.86
N PRO A 104 -14.04 -10.64 -20.81
CA PRO A 104 -15.36 -10.39 -20.22
C PRO A 104 -15.46 -8.96 -19.67
N ILE A 105 -16.63 -8.36 -19.81
CA ILE A 105 -16.88 -6.99 -19.31
C ILE A 105 -16.65 -6.94 -17.79
N GLU A 106 -17.00 -7.96 -17.07
CA GLU A 106 -16.82 -8.07 -15.61
C GLU A 106 -15.33 -8.03 -15.23
N GLU A 107 -14.47 -8.69 -16.02
CA GLU A 107 -13.02 -8.64 -15.82
C GLU A 107 -12.45 -7.25 -16.10
N TRP A 108 -12.89 -6.63 -17.20
CA TRP A 108 -12.54 -5.25 -17.47
C TRP A 108 -12.90 -4.32 -16.31
N GLN A 109 -14.15 -4.41 -15.85
CA GLN A 109 -14.64 -3.59 -14.73
C GLN A 109 -13.83 -3.85 -13.45
N ARG A 110 -13.52 -5.11 -13.16
CA ARG A 110 -12.71 -5.48 -11.99
C ARG A 110 -11.32 -4.86 -12.04
N VAL A 111 -10.66 -4.93 -13.20
CA VAL A 111 -9.31 -4.37 -13.38
C VAL A 111 -9.33 -2.86 -13.23
N ILE A 112 -10.26 -2.17 -13.87
CA ILE A 112 -10.42 -0.72 -13.74
C ILE A 112 -10.73 -0.33 -12.29
N HIS A 113 -11.61 -1.06 -11.64
CA HIS A 113 -12.01 -0.77 -10.26
C HIS A 113 -10.85 -0.93 -9.28
N THR A 114 -10.07 -1.97 -9.41
CA THR A 114 -8.90 -2.18 -8.54
C THR A 114 -7.77 -1.20 -8.88
N ASN A 115 -7.38 -1.11 -10.14
CA ASN A 115 -6.16 -0.40 -10.54
C ASN A 115 -6.35 1.12 -10.58
N LEU A 116 -7.52 1.60 -10.99
CA LEU A 116 -7.81 3.03 -11.12
C LEU A 116 -8.63 3.57 -9.96
N THR A 117 -9.80 3.00 -9.69
CA THR A 117 -10.67 3.45 -8.61
C THR A 117 -10.00 3.26 -7.24
N GLY A 118 -9.31 2.14 -7.03
CA GLY A 118 -8.57 1.88 -5.80
C GLY A 118 -7.44 2.89 -5.56
N THR A 119 -6.73 3.30 -6.60
CA THR A 119 -5.73 4.37 -6.53
C THR A 119 -6.36 5.69 -6.10
N PHE A 120 -7.53 6.03 -6.63
CA PHE A 120 -8.28 7.22 -6.23
C PHE A 120 -8.71 7.13 -4.75
N PHE A 121 -9.30 6.03 -4.32
CA PHE A 121 -9.75 5.85 -2.93
C PHE A 121 -8.59 6.00 -1.93
N MET A 122 -7.48 5.33 -2.20
CA MET A 122 -6.31 5.40 -1.34
C MET A 122 -5.73 6.81 -1.28
N SER A 123 -5.59 7.46 -2.43
CA SER A 123 -5.04 8.81 -2.50
C SER A 123 -5.92 9.82 -1.76
N GLN A 124 -7.24 9.73 -1.92
CA GLN A 124 -8.19 10.58 -1.21
C GLN A 124 -8.13 10.37 0.30
N ALA A 125 -8.12 9.12 0.76
CA ALA A 125 -8.10 8.79 2.19
C ALA A 125 -6.79 9.21 2.88
N VAL A 126 -5.66 9.08 2.18
CA VAL A 126 -4.34 9.43 2.72
C VAL A 126 -4.07 10.94 2.69
N TRP A 127 -4.71 11.69 1.79
CA TRP A 127 -4.42 13.10 1.54
C TRP A 127 -4.42 13.97 2.80
N PRO A 128 -5.43 13.92 3.68
CA PRO A 128 -5.44 14.73 4.91
C PRO A 128 -4.23 14.45 5.81
N HIS A 129 -3.79 13.20 5.86
CA HIS A 129 -2.64 12.79 6.68
C HIS A 129 -1.33 13.33 6.11
N LEU A 130 -1.18 13.36 4.78
CA LEU A 130 -0.02 13.97 4.12
C LEU A 130 0.05 15.47 4.42
N VAL A 131 -1.08 16.16 4.34
CA VAL A 131 -1.16 17.59 4.68
C VAL A 131 -0.79 17.82 6.14
N ASN A 132 -1.34 17.03 7.06
CA ASN A 132 -1.05 17.14 8.50
C ASN A 132 0.43 16.84 8.82
N ALA A 133 1.09 16.01 8.03
CA ALA A 133 2.52 15.73 8.19
C ALA A 133 3.44 16.84 7.64
N GLY A 134 2.87 17.89 7.05
CA GLY A 134 3.60 18.98 6.44
C GLY A 134 3.96 18.77 4.98
N GLY A 135 3.33 17.83 4.33
CA GLY A 135 3.58 17.40 2.96
C GLY A 135 4.06 15.95 2.90
N GLY A 136 4.08 15.40 1.70
CA GLY A 136 4.48 14.01 1.48
C GLY A 136 4.57 13.67 0.00
N ALA A 137 4.60 12.38 -0.31
CA ALA A 137 4.65 11.92 -1.69
C ALA A 137 3.64 10.81 -1.95
N VAL A 138 3.05 10.83 -3.15
CA VAL A 138 2.23 9.76 -3.70
C VAL A 138 2.91 9.25 -4.97
N VAL A 139 3.14 7.95 -5.03
CA VAL A 139 3.72 7.29 -6.20
C VAL A 139 2.71 6.26 -6.71
N ASN A 140 2.42 6.31 -7.98
CA ASN A 140 1.50 5.38 -8.64
C ASN A 140 2.27 4.44 -9.56
N MET A 141 2.04 3.15 -9.42
CA MET A 141 2.52 2.15 -10.37
C MET A 141 1.57 2.09 -11.56
N SER A 142 2.11 2.14 -12.77
CA SER A 142 1.35 2.03 -14.03
C SER A 142 1.96 0.98 -14.95
#